data_eb5fc81ea01f562442f388ed71f5517a
#
_entry.id   eb5fc81ea01f562442f388ed71f5517a
#
_cell.length_a   1.000
_cell.length_b   1.000
_cell.length_c   1.000
_cell.angle_alpha   90.00
_cell.angle_beta   90.00
_cell.angle_gamma   90.00
#
_symmetry.space_group_name_H-M   'P 1'
#
loop_
_entity.id
_entity.type
_entity.pdbx_description
1 polymer ?
#
loop_
_entity_poly.entity_id
_entity_poly.type
_entity_poly.pdbx_seq_one_letter_code
_entity_poly.pdbx_strand_id
1 'polypeptide(L)'
;MSVLTRWPLLAAVAVLLGAAAPAELAAQFFSFGQNKIQYRKLDWRILRGPHVDLYYYPAEADLAPAALAYAEASYDTLTVQFGHDVAERVPLVVYASHTDFEQTNILPFTPPEGLLGATDFLKRRVSLPFRGSFAEFRHTLRHELVHVFQLDLLAEAYLQAPRHSRFQFPLWWTEGLAELWSSGQDARDEMVLRDLTLSGRLPPIRQL
;
A
#
# COMPACT_ATOMS: atom_id res chain seq x y z
N MET A 1 27.45 -24.53 -61.03
CA MET A 1 27.08 -25.31 -59.85
C MET A 1 27.04 -24.36 -58.66
N SER A 2 26.02 -24.08 -58.34
CA SER A 2 24.92 -23.51 -57.56
C SER A 2 25.38 -23.06 -56.17
N VAL A 3 25.45 -21.72 -55.99
CA VAL A 3 25.68 -21.02 -54.72
C VAL A 3 24.36 -20.52 -54.09
N LEU A 4 23.22 -20.93 -54.63
CA LEU A 4 21.91 -20.32 -54.35
C LEU A 4 21.06 -21.01 -53.26
N THR A 5 21.58 -22.04 -52.54
CA THR A 5 20.74 -22.87 -51.66
C THR A 5 21.02 -22.70 -50.14
N ARG A 6 21.89 -21.77 -49.70
CA ARG A 6 22.24 -21.63 -48.27
C ARG A 6 21.60 -20.42 -47.56
N TRP A 7 20.99 -19.53 -48.31
CA TRP A 7 20.40 -18.31 -47.73
C TRP A 7 19.07 -18.50 -46.99
N PRO A 8 18.17 -19.40 -47.38
CA PRO A 8 16.92 -19.57 -46.64
C PRO A 8 17.10 -20.21 -45.25
N LEU A 9 18.14 -21.02 -45.05
CA LEU A 9 18.43 -21.62 -43.74
C LEU A 9 19.00 -20.61 -42.75
N LEU A 10 19.82 -19.67 -43.20
CA LEU A 10 20.35 -18.61 -42.32
C LEU A 10 19.27 -17.59 -41.94
N ALA A 11 18.33 -17.31 -42.87
CA ALA A 11 17.18 -16.44 -42.55
C ALA A 11 16.21 -17.08 -41.57
N ALA A 12 15.98 -18.40 -41.66
CA ALA A 12 15.13 -19.12 -40.72
C ALA A 12 15.74 -19.22 -39.31
N VAL A 13 17.06 -19.37 -39.20
CA VAL A 13 17.76 -19.35 -37.90
C VAL A 13 17.76 -17.98 -37.28
N ALA A 14 17.89 -16.89 -38.06
CA ALA A 14 17.79 -15.51 -37.56
C ALA A 14 16.38 -15.17 -37.07
N VAL A 15 15.32 -15.67 -37.71
CA VAL A 15 13.93 -15.46 -37.27
C VAL A 15 13.62 -16.26 -35.99
N LEU A 16 14.19 -17.47 -35.85
CA LEU A 16 14.03 -18.27 -34.63
C LEU A 16 14.81 -17.70 -33.43
N LEU A 17 15.95 -17.04 -33.65
CA LEU A 17 16.69 -16.34 -32.59
C LEU A 17 16.07 -14.99 -32.21
N GLY A 18 15.36 -14.37 -33.14
CA GLY A 18 14.62 -13.11 -32.87
C GLY A 18 13.28 -13.31 -32.16
N ALA A 19 12.70 -14.52 -32.20
CA ALA A 19 11.45 -14.83 -31.51
C ALA A 19 11.63 -15.27 -30.05
N ALA A 20 12.87 -15.52 -29.63
CA ALA A 20 13.22 -15.72 -28.21
C ALA A 20 13.51 -14.35 -27.55
N ALA A 21 12.55 -13.42 -27.59
CA ALA A 21 12.58 -12.29 -26.68
C ALA A 21 12.41 -12.85 -25.25
N PRO A 22 13.33 -12.53 -24.33
CA PRO A 22 13.37 -13.18 -23.03
C PRO A 22 12.08 -12.85 -22.24
N ALA A 23 11.27 -13.89 -22.04
CA ALA A 23 10.20 -13.87 -21.05
C ALA A 23 10.75 -13.67 -19.62
N GLU A 24 12.06 -13.58 -19.47
CA GLU A 24 12.75 -13.41 -18.19
C GLU A 24 12.69 -11.99 -17.62
N LEU A 25 12.41 -10.97 -18.45
CA LEU A 25 12.29 -9.59 -17.94
C LEU A 25 11.01 -9.33 -17.13
N ALA A 26 9.96 -10.13 -17.32
CA ALA A 26 8.75 -10.01 -16.51
C ALA A 26 8.84 -10.77 -15.18
N ALA A 27 9.73 -11.76 -15.05
CA ALA A 27 9.90 -12.55 -13.84
C ALA A 27 10.76 -11.85 -12.77
N GLN A 28 11.53 -10.82 -13.13
CA GLN A 28 12.39 -10.10 -12.18
C GLN A 28 11.66 -9.06 -11.33
N PHE A 29 10.40 -8.72 -11.66
CA PHE A 29 9.59 -7.78 -10.87
C PHE A 29 8.79 -8.43 -9.74
N PHE A 30 8.69 -9.75 -9.69
CA PHE A 30 8.01 -10.46 -8.60
C PHE A 30 9.02 -11.32 -7.83
N SER A 31 9.86 -10.70 -7.01
CA SER A 31 10.67 -11.43 -6.02
C SER A 31 9.77 -11.83 -4.83
N PHE A 32 8.84 -12.75 -5.06
CA PHE A 32 8.13 -13.41 -3.98
C PHE A 32 9.12 -14.28 -3.20
N GLY A 33 9.26 -14.04 -1.91
CA GLY A 33 9.96 -14.93 -0.99
C GLY A 33 11.40 -14.51 -0.62
N GLN A 34 11.85 -13.33 -0.95
CA GLN A 34 13.09 -12.81 -0.36
C GLN A 34 12.80 -12.25 1.03
N ASN A 35 13.23 -12.95 2.07
CA ASN A 35 13.26 -12.40 3.41
C ASN A 35 14.19 -11.18 3.40
N LYS A 36 13.67 -10.02 3.80
CA LYS A 36 14.50 -8.83 3.98
C LYS A 36 15.52 -9.07 5.09
N ILE A 37 16.69 -8.47 4.93
CA ILE A 37 17.71 -8.49 5.95
C ILE A 37 17.18 -7.81 7.20
N GLN A 38 17.17 -8.52 8.32
CA GLN A 38 16.87 -7.97 9.63
C GLN A 38 18.17 -7.43 10.23
N TYR A 39 18.34 -6.12 10.17
CA TYR A 39 19.54 -5.45 10.68
C TYR A 39 19.63 -5.50 12.20
N ARG A 40 18.47 -5.57 12.85
CA ARG A 40 18.36 -5.54 14.29
C ARG A 40 17.19 -6.42 14.75
N LYS A 41 17.40 -7.20 15.81
CA LYS A 41 16.33 -7.92 16.49
C LYS A 41 15.55 -6.93 17.34
N LEU A 42 14.25 -6.80 17.07
CA LEU A 42 13.33 -5.95 17.82
C LEU A 42 12.59 -6.82 18.86
N ASP A 43 12.53 -6.32 20.10
CA ASP A 43 11.80 -6.95 21.21
C ASP A 43 10.32 -6.51 21.15
N TRP A 44 9.54 -7.18 20.32
CA TRP A 44 8.15 -6.84 20.07
C TRP A 44 7.26 -7.04 21.28
N ARG A 45 6.44 -6.06 21.57
CA ARG A 45 5.39 -6.04 22.57
C ARG A 45 4.06 -5.73 21.91
N ILE A 46 2.96 -6.12 22.56
CA ILE A 46 1.60 -5.91 22.05
C ILE A 46 0.80 -5.13 23.09
N LEU A 47 0.22 -4.01 22.66
CA LEU A 47 -0.79 -3.29 23.42
C LEU A 47 -2.13 -3.48 22.72
N ARG A 48 -3.09 -4.10 23.43
CA ARG A 48 -4.39 -4.46 22.87
C ARG A 48 -5.45 -3.42 23.17
N GLY A 49 -6.08 -2.90 22.14
CA GLY A 49 -7.27 -2.07 22.22
C GLY A 49 -8.55 -2.87 21.92
N PRO A 50 -9.72 -2.24 21.84
CA PRO A 50 -10.96 -2.86 21.42
C PRO A 50 -10.90 -3.45 20.00
N HIS A 51 -10.35 -2.71 19.01
CA HIS A 51 -10.35 -3.08 17.60
C HIS A 51 -8.95 -3.28 17.03
N VAL A 52 -7.90 -2.72 17.68
CA VAL A 52 -6.53 -2.67 17.19
C VAL A 52 -5.59 -3.43 18.12
N ASP A 53 -4.71 -4.26 17.56
CA ASP A 53 -3.55 -4.85 18.24
C ASP A 53 -2.31 -4.08 17.81
N LEU A 54 -1.80 -3.20 18.67
CA LEU A 54 -0.63 -2.38 18.39
C LEU A 54 0.65 -3.12 18.78
N TYR A 55 1.51 -3.35 17.80
CA TYR A 55 2.83 -3.93 17.94
C TYR A 55 3.88 -2.82 17.99
N TYR A 56 4.68 -2.82 19.05
CA TYR A 56 5.73 -1.85 19.29
C TYR A 56 6.94 -2.52 19.96
N TYR A 57 8.05 -1.84 20.10
CA TYR A 57 9.22 -2.29 20.86
C TYR A 57 9.68 -1.17 21.81
N PRO A 58 10.62 -1.39 22.77
CA PRO A 58 10.92 -0.46 23.85
C PRO A 58 11.18 0.99 23.45
N ALA A 59 11.74 1.23 22.24
CA ALA A 59 11.98 2.58 21.75
C ALA A 59 10.69 3.39 21.55
N GLU A 60 9.54 2.71 21.36
CA GLU A 60 8.22 3.31 21.14
C GLU A 60 7.29 3.18 22.35
N ALA A 61 7.83 2.82 23.52
CA ALA A 61 7.00 2.59 24.72
C ALA A 61 6.19 3.82 25.14
N ASP A 62 6.76 5.02 25.01
CA ASP A 62 6.08 6.27 25.36
C ASP A 62 5.04 6.69 24.31
N LEU A 63 5.26 6.33 23.03
CA LEU A 63 4.33 6.59 21.94
C LEU A 63 3.14 5.62 21.94
N ALA A 64 3.36 4.35 22.30
CA ALA A 64 2.40 3.27 22.10
C ALA A 64 0.99 3.56 22.68
N PRO A 65 0.80 4.10 23.90
CA PRO A 65 -0.53 4.43 24.39
C PRO A 65 -1.25 5.49 23.56
N ALA A 66 -0.53 6.53 23.12
CA ALA A 66 -1.10 7.58 22.28
C ALA A 66 -1.41 7.06 20.86
N ALA A 67 -0.52 6.25 20.30
CA ALA A 67 -0.74 5.62 19.00
C ALA A 67 -1.98 4.71 19.01
N LEU A 68 -2.16 3.89 20.04
CA LEU A 68 -3.35 3.07 20.19
C LEU A 68 -4.62 3.93 20.33
N ALA A 69 -4.59 4.99 21.15
CA ALA A 69 -5.73 5.88 21.31
C ALA A 69 -6.12 6.57 19.98
N TYR A 70 -5.13 6.98 19.16
CA TYR A 70 -5.39 7.54 17.85
C TYR A 70 -5.96 6.51 16.86
N ALA A 71 -5.47 5.27 16.92
CA ALA A 71 -5.96 4.20 16.07
C ALA A 71 -7.42 3.88 16.38
N GLU A 72 -7.77 3.69 17.65
CA GLU A 72 -9.14 3.41 18.08
C GLU A 72 -10.10 4.55 17.73
N ALA A 73 -9.73 5.81 18.02
CA ALA A 73 -10.57 6.96 17.66
C ALA A 73 -10.76 7.09 16.15
N SER A 74 -9.74 6.73 15.36
CA SER A 74 -9.84 6.70 13.90
C SER A 74 -10.73 5.56 13.43
N TYR A 75 -10.61 4.38 14.03
CA TYR A 75 -11.45 3.22 13.74
C TYR A 75 -12.93 3.55 13.98
N ASP A 76 -13.28 4.09 15.16
CA ASP A 76 -14.66 4.48 15.50
C ASP A 76 -15.24 5.46 14.48
N THR A 77 -14.43 6.43 14.03
CA THR A 77 -14.87 7.39 13.02
C THR A 77 -15.09 6.73 11.67
N LEU A 78 -14.16 5.87 11.26
CA LEU A 78 -14.22 5.19 9.96
C LEU A 78 -15.36 4.16 9.90
N THR A 79 -15.66 3.47 11.00
CA THR A 79 -16.85 2.61 11.11
C THR A 79 -18.11 3.37 10.74
N VAL A 80 -18.28 4.59 11.25
CA VAL A 80 -19.43 5.42 10.90
C VAL A 80 -19.40 5.90 9.45
N GLN A 81 -18.21 6.33 8.96
CA GLN A 81 -18.06 6.83 7.59
C GLN A 81 -18.29 5.75 6.52
N PHE A 82 -17.81 4.53 6.77
CA PHE A 82 -18.01 3.40 5.87
C PHE A 82 -19.36 2.69 6.09
N GLY A 83 -20.01 2.88 7.25
CA GLY A 83 -21.17 2.08 7.67
C GLY A 83 -20.81 0.59 7.77
N HIS A 84 -19.60 0.28 8.20
CA HIS A 84 -19.01 -1.07 8.17
C HIS A 84 -18.07 -1.27 9.35
N ASP A 85 -18.10 -2.46 9.95
CA ASP A 85 -17.15 -2.90 10.96
C ASP A 85 -16.18 -3.90 10.33
N VAL A 86 -14.89 -3.70 10.55
CA VAL A 86 -13.86 -4.65 10.08
C VAL A 86 -13.99 -5.96 10.87
N ALA A 87 -14.09 -7.08 10.17
CA ALA A 87 -14.40 -8.39 10.75
C ALA A 87 -13.35 -8.90 11.76
N GLU A 88 -12.08 -8.52 11.57
CA GLU A 88 -10.96 -8.96 12.40
C GLU A 88 -10.27 -7.77 13.05
N ARG A 89 -9.56 -8.03 14.15
CA ARG A 89 -8.73 -7.02 14.80
C ARG A 89 -7.62 -6.56 13.85
N VAL A 90 -7.37 -5.25 13.81
CA VAL A 90 -6.38 -4.65 12.93
C VAL A 90 -4.99 -4.73 13.58
N PRO A 91 -4.03 -5.45 13.00
CA PRO A 91 -2.65 -5.41 13.46
C PRO A 91 -1.99 -4.09 13.02
N LEU A 92 -1.57 -3.28 13.98
CA LEU A 92 -0.87 -2.03 13.77
C LEU A 92 0.57 -2.14 14.25
N VAL A 93 1.55 -2.04 13.35
CA VAL A 93 2.97 -2.14 13.66
C VAL A 93 3.61 -0.75 13.59
N VAL A 94 4.15 -0.28 14.71
CA VAL A 94 4.81 1.02 14.80
C VAL A 94 6.31 0.83 14.92
N TYR A 95 7.06 1.57 14.11
CA TYR A 95 8.51 1.58 14.08
C TYR A 95 9.06 2.92 14.57
N ALA A 96 10.15 2.90 15.38
CA ALA A 96 10.81 4.08 15.93
C ALA A 96 11.52 4.95 14.88
N SER A 97 11.77 4.39 13.71
CA SER A 97 12.47 5.08 12.64
C SER A 97 12.10 4.50 11.28
N HIS A 98 12.36 5.29 10.22
CA HIS A 98 12.22 4.80 8.85
C HIS A 98 13.17 3.62 8.58
N THR A 99 14.40 3.65 9.08
CA THR A 99 15.35 2.55 8.95
C THR A 99 14.85 1.24 9.56
N ASP A 100 14.16 1.29 10.71
CA ASP A 100 13.51 0.10 11.26
C ASP A 100 12.31 -0.34 10.41
N PHE A 101 11.55 0.62 9.85
CA PHE A 101 10.44 0.34 8.96
C PHE A 101 10.87 -0.33 7.65
N GLU A 102 12.07 -0.02 7.13
CA GLU A 102 12.64 -0.69 5.94
C GLU A 102 12.75 -2.22 6.10
N GLN A 103 12.80 -2.72 7.34
CA GLN A 103 12.85 -4.15 7.65
C GLN A 103 11.48 -4.84 7.56
N THR A 104 10.39 -4.08 7.35
CA THR A 104 9.04 -4.66 7.25
C THR A 104 8.93 -5.66 6.11
N ASN A 105 8.23 -6.77 6.34
CA ASN A 105 7.98 -7.82 5.34
C ASN A 105 6.65 -7.64 4.59
N ILE A 106 5.91 -6.55 4.84
CA ILE A 106 4.64 -6.31 4.15
C ILE A 106 4.83 -5.86 2.70
N LEU A 107 5.98 -5.29 2.39
CA LEU A 107 6.32 -4.83 1.06
C LEU A 107 7.39 -5.74 0.43
N PRO A 108 7.29 -6.05 -0.88
CA PRO A 108 8.29 -6.86 -1.59
C PRO A 108 9.59 -6.09 -1.90
N PHE A 109 9.63 -4.80 -1.60
CA PHE A 109 10.76 -3.89 -1.84
C PHE A 109 11.12 -3.14 -0.55
N THR A 110 12.30 -2.53 -0.52
CA THR A 110 12.70 -1.62 0.57
C THR A 110 11.89 -0.34 0.48
N PRO A 111 11.14 0.05 1.54
CA PRO A 111 10.38 1.29 1.55
C PRO A 111 11.28 2.50 1.27
N PRO A 112 10.98 3.35 0.28
CA PRO A 112 11.69 4.62 0.08
C PRO A 112 11.36 5.58 1.22
N GLU A 113 12.24 6.56 1.50
CA GLU A 113 12.04 7.54 2.58
C GLU A 113 10.72 8.32 2.50
N GLY A 114 10.17 8.49 1.29
CA GLY A 114 8.88 9.15 1.09
C GLY A 114 7.67 8.28 1.45
N LEU A 115 7.83 6.99 1.69
CA LEU A 115 6.73 6.12 2.09
C LEU A 115 6.53 6.24 3.61
N LEU A 116 5.42 6.83 4.00
CA LEU A 116 5.11 7.14 5.40
C LEU A 116 4.40 5.99 6.13
N GLY A 117 3.78 5.07 5.39
CA GLY A 117 3.09 3.90 5.92
C GLY A 117 2.80 2.90 4.82
N ALA A 118 2.26 1.76 5.18
CA ALA A 118 1.77 0.76 4.23
C ALA A 118 0.77 -0.18 4.89
N THR A 119 -0.24 -0.57 4.12
CA THR A 119 -1.25 -1.56 4.51
C THR A 119 -1.11 -2.83 3.68
N ASP A 120 -1.01 -3.98 4.36
CA ASP A 120 -0.89 -5.30 3.74
C ASP A 120 -2.26 -5.80 3.26
N PHE A 121 -2.36 -6.11 1.96
CA PHE A 121 -3.58 -6.60 1.34
C PHE A 121 -4.11 -7.92 1.91
N LEU A 122 -3.23 -8.81 2.36
CA LEU A 122 -3.63 -10.16 2.79
C LEU A 122 -4.09 -10.20 4.24
N LYS A 123 -3.38 -9.49 5.11
CA LYS A 123 -3.63 -9.52 6.57
C LYS A 123 -4.18 -8.20 7.10
N ARG A 124 -4.43 -7.24 6.23
CA ARG A 124 -4.91 -5.89 6.61
C ARG A 124 -4.05 -5.26 7.72
N ARG A 125 -2.76 -5.60 7.72
CA ARG A 125 -1.79 -5.12 8.70
C ARG A 125 -1.26 -3.76 8.28
N VAL A 126 -1.42 -2.78 9.15
CA VAL A 126 -0.85 -1.45 9.00
C VAL A 126 0.56 -1.41 9.57
N SER A 127 1.48 -0.79 8.87
CA SER A 127 2.86 -0.60 9.34
C SER A 127 3.33 0.81 9.00
N LEU A 128 3.81 1.55 9.99
CA LEU A 128 4.29 2.92 9.80
C LEU A 128 5.38 3.29 10.81
N PRO A 129 6.34 4.17 10.42
CA PRO A 129 7.34 4.72 11.32
C PRO A 129 6.81 5.98 12.02
N PHE A 130 7.28 6.23 13.24
CA PHE A 130 7.15 7.55 13.87
C PHE A 130 8.35 8.42 13.49
N ARG A 131 8.08 9.55 12.85
CA ARG A 131 9.11 10.46 12.33
C ARG A 131 9.26 11.76 13.16
N GLY A 132 8.73 11.75 14.41
CA GLY A 132 8.83 12.89 15.32
C GLY A 132 7.67 13.89 15.25
N SER A 133 6.77 13.76 14.29
CA SER A 133 5.57 14.61 14.17
C SER A 133 4.31 13.82 14.50
N PHE A 134 3.62 14.20 15.59
CA PHE A 134 2.33 13.60 15.92
C PHE A 134 1.23 13.92 14.91
N ALA A 135 1.28 15.08 14.28
CA ALA A 135 0.30 15.45 13.25
C ALA A 135 0.44 14.57 12.02
N GLU A 136 1.67 14.41 11.50
CA GLU A 136 1.98 13.54 10.39
C GLU A 136 1.63 12.06 10.71
N PHE A 137 2.01 11.61 11.90
CA PHE A 137 1.73 10.25 12.36
C PHE A 137 0.22 9.94 12.41
N ARG A 138 -0.58 10.85 12.97
CA ARG A 138 -2.05 10.69 13.02
C ARG A 138 -2.67 10.67 11.63
N HIS A 139 -2.21 11.56 10.75
CA HIS A 139 -2.65 11.59 9.36
C HIS A 139 -2.37 10.26 8.68
N THR A 140 -1.09 9.83 8.68
CA THR A 140 -0.67 8.57 8.04
C THR A 140 -1.40 7.37 8.62
N LEU A 141 -1.49 7.27 9.95
CA LEU A 141 -2.18 6.18 10.62
C LEU A 141 -3.64 6.08 10.17
N ARG A 142 -4.35 7.20 10.11
CA ARG A 142 -5.74 7.23 9.68
C ARG A 142 -5.88 6.92 8.19
N HIS A 143 -4.98 7.43 7.35
CA HIS A 143 -4.90 7.11 5.93
C HIS A 143 -4.78 5.58 5.71
N GLU A 144 -3.84 4.94 6.40
CA GLU A 144 -3.65 3.49 6.32
C GLU A 144 -4.87 2.70 6.85
N LEU A 145 -5.54 3.20 7.88
CA LEU A 145 -6.77 2.59 8.37
C LEU A 145 -7.90 2.68 7.34
N VAL A 146 -8.01 3.75 6.56
CA VAL A 146 -8.98 3.81 5.45
C VAL A 146 -8.76 2.65 4.48
N HIS A 147 -7.50 2.34 4.15
CA HIS A 147 -7.19 1.18 3.30
C HIS A 147 -7.61 -0.14 3.94
N VAL A 148 -7.49 -0.30 5.26
CA VAL A 148 -8.00 -1.50 5.95
C VAL A 148 -9.49 -1.69 5.71
N PHE A 149 -10.30 -0.64 5.89
CA PHE A 149 -11.74 -0.69 5.64
C PHE A 149 -12.07 -0.96 4.17
N GLN A 150 -11.37 -0.30 3.25
CA GLN A 150 -11.53 -0.55 1.81
C GLN A 150 -11.25 -2.02 1.44
N LEU A 151 -10.17 -2.60 1.99
CA LEU A 151 -9.78 -3.97 1.72
C LEU A 151 -10.75 -4.99 2.35
N ASP A 152 -11.29 -4.69 3.53
CA ASP A 152 -12.26 -5.55 4.19
C ASP A 152 -13.59 -5.57 3.41
N LEU A 153 -14.10 -4.42 3.01
CA LEU A 153 -15.27 -4.30 2.15
C LEU A 153 -15.06 -4.99 0.79
N LEU A 154 -13.87 -4.83 0.21
CA LEU A 154 -13.55 -5.48 -1.07
C LEU A 154 -13.53 -7.01 -0.92
N ALA A 155 -12.95 -7.53 0.16
CA ALA A 155 -12.96 -8.95 0.47
C ALA A 155 -14.38 -9.49 0.63
N GLU A 156 -15.24 -8.78 1.35
CA GLU A 156 -16.66 -9.13 1.49
C GLU A 156 -17.38 -9.11 0.14
N ALA A 157 -17.17 -8.08 -0.68
CA ALA A 157 -17.74 -8.00 -2.02
C ALA A 157 -17.31 -9.16 -2.92
N TYR A 158 -16.04 -9.59 -2.84
CA TYR A 158 -15.56 -10.76 -3.58
C TYR A 158 -16.21 -12.08 -3.13
N LEU A 159 -16.49 -12.23 -1.84
CA LEU A 159 -17.17 -13.42 -1.32
C LEU A 159 -18.62 -13.51 -1.82
N GLN A 160 -19.26 -12.38 -2.05
CA GLN A 160 -20.65 -12.30 -2.51
C GLN A 160 -20.78 -12.29 -4.05
N ALA A 161 -19.71 -11.99 -4.76
CA ALA A 161 -19.71 -11.85 -6.21
C ALA A 161 -19.67 -13.20 -6.95
N PRO A 162 -20.18 -13.28 -8.20
CA PRO A 162 -19.94 -14.44 -9.06
C PRO A 162 -18.47 -14.73 -9.22
N ARG A 163 -18.07 -16.01 -9.27
CA ARG A 163 -16.69 -16.49 -9.27
C ARG A 163 -15.76 -15.87 -10.33
N HIS A 164 -16.28 -15.19 -11.34
CA HIS A 164 -15.52 -14.54 -12.40
C HIS A 164 -15.52 -13.01 -12.33
N SER A 165 -16.14 -12.43 -11.32
CA SER A 165 -16.16 -10.98 -11.13
C SER A 165 -14.80 -10.53 -10.60
N ARG A 166 -14.20 -9.55 -11.28
CA ARG A 166 -12.98 -8.88 -10.82
C ARG A 166 -13.34 -7.44 -10.54
N PHE A 167 -13.45 -7.10 -9.26
CA PHE A 167 -13.56 -5.70 -8.84
C PHE A 167 -12.16 -5.16 -8.56
N GLN A 168 -11.88 -4.02 -9.14
CA GLN A 168 -10.67 -3.27 -8.81
C GLN A 168 -11.06 -1.81 -8.75
N PHE A 169 -10.91 -1.20 -7.60
CA PHE A 169 -11.10 0.22 -7.49
C PHE A 169 -9.96 0.96 -8.18
N PRO A 170 -10.24 2.05 -8.90
CA PRO A 170 -9.19 2.90 -9.45
C PRO A 170 -8.31 3.47 -8.33
N LEU A 171 -7.02 3.62 -8.60
CA LEU A 171 -6.06 4.14 -7.62
C LEU A 171 -6.47 5.53 -7.11
N TRP A 172 -6.95 6.41 -7.99
CA TRP A 172 -7.42 7.74 -7.61
C TRP A 172 -8.57 7.70 -6.59
N TRP A 173 -9.41 6.65 -6.64
CA TRP A 173 -10.51 6.49 -5.69
C TRP A 173 -10.00 5.96 -4.34
N THR A 174 -9.14 4.94 -4.36
CA THR A 174 -8.60 4.36 -3.13
C THR A 174 -7.75 5.36 -2.36
N GLU A 175 -6.80 6.00 -3.04
CA GLU A 175 -5.92 7.00 -2.42
C GLU A 175 -6.65 8.32 -2.12
N GLY A 176 -7.49 8.79 -3.04
CA GLY A 176 -8.25 10.03 -2.84
C GLY A 176 -9.21 9.95 -1.66
N LEU A 177 -9.84 8.78 -1.44
CA LEU A 177 -10.70 8.59 -0.26
C LEU A 177 -9.87 8.49 1.02
N ALA A 178 -8.72 7.82 0.98
CA ALA A 178 -7.81 7.72 2.11
C ALA A 178 -7.29 9.11 2.53
N GLU A 179 -6.89 9.93 1.56
CA GLU A 179 -6.45 11.31 1.81
C GLU A 179 -7.59 12.17 2.37
N LEU A 180 -8.75 12.17 1.73
CA LEU A 180 -9.91 12.95 2.15
C LEU A 180 -10.37 12.62 3.57
N TRP A 181 -10.35 11.35 3.97
CA TRP A 181 -10.83 10.91 5.29
C TRP A 181 -9.74 10.89 6.36
N SER A 182 -8.48 11.09 6.00
CA SER A 182 -7.37 11.22 6.96
C SER A 182 -7.18 12.65 7.45
N SER A 183 -7.06 13.62 6.55
CA SER A 183 -6.80 15.02 6.88
C SER A 183 -7.91 15.98 6.44
N GLY A 184 -8.81 15.51 5.58
CA GLY A 184 -9.72 16.39 4.86
C GLY A 184 -9.01 17.17 3.76
N GLN A 185 -9.73 18.12 3.18
CA GLN A 185 -9.20 19.00 2.14
C GLN A 185 -8.47 20.18 2.79
N ASP A 186 -7.22 20.40 2.40
CA ASP A 186 -6.41 21.51 2.89
C ASP A 186 -6.28 22.63 1.83
N ALA A 187 -5.62 23.74 2.21
CA ALA A 187 -5.43 24.90 1.34
C ALA A 187 -4.54 24.57 0.11
N ARG A 188 -3.64 23.60 0.22
CA ARG A 188 -2.81 23.14 -0.90
C ARG A 188 -3.63 22.36 -1.92
N ASP A 189 -4.50 21.48 -1.46
CA ASP A 189 -5.42 20.72 -2.30
C ASP A 189 -6.35 21.65 -3.05
N GLU A 190 -6.92 22.65 -2.35
CA GLU A 190 -7.74 23.68 -2.98
C GLU A 190 -6.97 24.49 -4.04
N MET A 191 -5.72 24.84 -3.75
CA MET A 191 -4.88 25.58 -4.70
C MET A 191 -4.62 24.75 -5.96
N VAL A 192 -4.25 23.48 -5.82
CA VAL A 192 -3.98 22.58 -6.96
C VAL A 192 -5.26 22.35 -7.76
N LEU A 193 -6.37 22.05 -7.11
CA LEU A 193 -7.65 21.83 -7.79
C LEU A 193 -8.13 23.07 -8.53
N ARG A 194 -7.99 24.24 -7.92
CA ARG A 194 -8.31 25.54 -8.56
C ARG A 194 -7.43 25.78 -9.78
N ASP A 195 -6.10 25.58 -9.70
CA ASP A 195 -5.19 25.75 -10.84
C ASP A 195 -5.54 24.82 -12.00
N LEU A 196 -5.76 23.53 -11.70
CA LEU A 196 -6.17 22.54 -12.71
C LEU A 196 -7.50 22.91 -13.38
N THR A 197 -8.47 23.37 -12.59
CA THR A 197 -9.78 23.77 -13.10
C THR A 197 -9.70 24.99 -13.98
N LEU A 198 -9.06 26.07 -13.51
CA LEU A 198 -8.94 27.35 -14.24
C LEU A 198 -8.07 27.22 -15.50
N SER A 199 -7.06 26.36 -15.49
CA SER A 199 -6.21 26.10 -16.66
C SER A 199 -6.82 25.10 -17.65
N GLY A 200 -7.98 24.53 -17.36
CA GLY A 200 -8.62 23.50 -18.20
C GLY A 200 -7.85 22.19 -18.26
N ARG A 201 -6.95 21.93 -17.30
CA ARG A 201 -6.12 20.72 -17.22
C ARG A 201 -6.70 19.63 -16.33
N LEU A 202 -7.85 19.87 -15.69
CA LEU A 202 -8.52 18.86 -14.88
C LEU A 202 -8.97 17.71 -15.79
N PRO A 203 -8.42 16.49 -15.63
CA PRO A 203 -8.82 15.38 -16.47
C PRO A 203 -10.23 14.92 -16.12
N PRO A 204 -11.01 14.42 -17.08
CA PRO A 204 -12.30 13.82 -16.78
C PRO A 204 -12.12 12.54 -15.94
N ILE A 205 -13.06 12.24 -15.05
CA ILE A 205 -13.01 11.08 -14.13
C ILE A 205 -12.69 9.76 -14.84
N ARG A 206 -13.09 9.61 -16.10
CA ARG A 206 -12.80 8.39 -16.88
C ARG A 206 -11.32 8.22 -17.26
N GLN A 207 -10.52 9.26 -17.07
CA GLN A 207 -9.07 9.26 -17.39
C GLN A 207 -8.19 9.25 -16.12
N LEU A 208 -8.81 9.31 -14.95
CA LEU A 208 -8.19 9.13 -13.66
C LEU A 208 -8.17 7.63 -13.29
#